data_2e96cbc67077a9e44705f128f6ef4357
#
_entry.id   2e96cbc67077a9e44705f128f6ef4357
#
_cell.length_a   1.000
_cell.length_b   1.000
_cell.length_c   1.000
_cell.angle_alpha   90.00
_cell.angle_beta   90.00
_cell.angle_gamma   90.00
#
_symmetry.space_group_name_H-M   'P 1'
#
loop_
_entity.id
_entity.type
_entity.pdbx_description
1 polymer ?
#
loop_
_entity_poly.entity_id
_entity_poly.type
_entity_poly.pdbx_seq_one_letter_code
_entity_poly.pdbx_strand_id
1 'polypeptide(L)'
;DRVRINNAVNEDNVFVRSMGSRAELGGVTELAEDFSDILAFSGKDIIFIETVGVGQSEYSVSEITDLTTLVFVPESGDEIQLLKAGILELADVFVVNKSDRKDSNLLVKSINNILSSTKKDSKKIPIFKTSCKTDEGIEDFAQAISSYFKSMKDNKDIQELSLIHI
;
A
#
# COMPACT_ATOMS: atom_id res chain seq x y z
N ASP A 1 -16.85 -0.64 -1.75
CA ASP A 1 -15.73 -1.27 -2.46
C ASP A 1 -15.86 -2.78 -2.58
N ARG A 2 -16.51 -3.47 -1.62
CA ARG A 2 -16.80 -4.91 -1.68
C ARG A 2 -17.47 -5.35 -3.00
N VAL A 3 -18.31 -4.50 -3.60
CA VAL A 3 -19.00 -4.78 -4.89
C VAL A 3 -18.01 -4.87 -6.06
N ARG A 4 -16.85 -4.21 -5.97
CA ARG A 4 -15.83 -4.19 -7.03
C ARG A 4 -14.90 -5.39 -7.00
N ILE A 5 -14.83 -6.08 -5.86
CA ILE A 5 -13.94 -7.22 -5.63
C ILE A 5 -14.66 -8.55 -5.84
N ASN A 6 -15.93 -8.54 -6.28
CA ASN A 6 -16.78 -9.75 -6.40
C ASN A 6 -16.15 -10.89 -7.22
N ASN A 7 -15.31 -10.59 -8.20
CA ASN A 7 -14.63 -11.63 -8.98
C ASN A 7 -13.53 -12.32 -8.18
N ALA A 8 -12.81 -11.59 -7.34
CA ALA A 8 -11.74 -12.15 -6.51
C ALA A 8 -12.30 -12.91 -5.28
N VAL A 9 -13.45 -12.51 -4.76
CA VAL A 9 -14.10 -13.18 -3.60
C VAL A 9 -14.56 -14.61 -3.92
N ASN A 10 -14.72 -14.94 -5.20
CA ASN A 10 -15.11 -16.29 -5.64
C ASN A 10 -13.92 -17.26 -5.76
N GLU A 11 -12.71 -16.81 -5.55
CA GLU A 11 -11.54 -17.67 -5.53
C GLU A 11 -11.36 -18.28 -4.13
N ASP A 12 -11.19 -19.59 -4.05
CA ASP A 12 -11.11 -20.33 -2.78
C ASP A 12 -9.99 -19.82 -1.84
N ASN A 13 -8.96 -19.22 -2.42
CA ASN A 13 -7.79 -18.71 -1.68
C ASN A 13 -7.90 -17.25 -1.26
N VAL A 14 -8.95 -16.53 -1.69
CA VAL A 14 -9.13 -15.11 -1.39
C VAL A 14 -10.20 -14.90 -0.35
N PHE A 15 -9.87 -14.16 0.69
CA PHE A 15 -10.82 -13.72 1.72
C PHE A 15 -10.85 -12.19 1.75
N VAL A 16 -12.04 -11.59 1.75
CA VAL A 16 -12.22 -10.14 1.81
C VAL A 16 -13.16 -9.77 2.94
N ARG A 17 -12.73 -8.87 3.80
CA ARG A 17 -13.53 -8.34 4.91
C ARG A 17 -13.44 -6.83 4.96
N SER A 18 -14.60 -6.16 4.91
CA SER A 18 -14.69 -4.74 5.23
C SER A 18 -14.92 -4.57 6.73
N MET A 19 -14.14 -3.68 7.32
CA MET A 19 -14.23 -3.32 8.73
C MET A 19 -14.65 -1.86 8.84
N GLY A 20 -15.65 -1.57 9.69
CA GLY A 20 -16.07 -0.19 9.94
C GLY A 20 -15.15 0.44 10.99
N SER A 21 -14.57 1.59 10.70
CA SER A 21 -13.95 2.42 11.71
C SER A 21 -15.04 3.01 12.61
N ARG A 22 -15.10 2.60 13.86
CA ARG A 22 -15.97 3.26 14.84
C ARG A 22 -15.26 4.49 15.33
N ALA A 23 -15.63 5.66 14.78
CA ALA A 23 -15.44 7.01 15.35
C ALA A 23 -14.08 7.37 16.01
N GLU A 24 -13.09 6.52 15.99
CA GLU A 24 -11.76 6.82 16.49
C GLU A 24 -10.86 7.30 15.37
N LEU A 25 -10.17 8.39 15.64
CA LEU A 25 -9.15 8.98 14.79
C LEU A 25 -8.08 7.93 14.52
N GLY A 26 -8.11 7.33 13.33
CA GLY A 26 -7.07 6.37 13.02
C GLY A 26 -7.40 5.31 11.97
N GLY A 27 -8.62 5.20 11.43
CA GLY A 27 -8.98 4.39 10.24
C GLY A 27 -8.71 2.90 10.28
N VAL A 28 -7.77 2.45 11.08
CA VAL A 28 -7.51 1.05 11.40
C VAL A 28 -8.21 0.75 12.70
N THR A 29 -9.07 -0.26 12.69
CA THR A 29 -9.70 -0.71 13.91
C THR A 29 -8.64 -1.42 14.76
N GLU A 30 -8.74 -1.31 16.11
CA GLU A 30 -7.92 -2.11 17.04
C GLU A 30 -7.95 -3.61 16.72
N LEU A 31 -9.00 -4.04 16.03
CA LEU A 31 -9.18 -5.42 15.59
C LEU A 31 -8.42 -5.78 14.30
N ALA A 32 -7.77 -4.83 13.62
CA ALA A 32 -7.09 -5.14 12.35
C ALA A 32 -5.89 -6.06 12.56
N GLU A 33 -5.15 -5.86 13.63
CA GLU A 33 -4.03 -6.71 14.03
C GLU A 33 -4.52 -8.12 14.40
N ASP A 34 -5.52 -8.22 15.28
CA ASP A 34 -6.13 -9.51 15.67
C ASP A 34 -6.67 -10.27 14.44
N PHE A 35 -7.31 -9.54 13.51
CA PHE A 35 -7.80 -10.15 12.27
C PHE A 35 -6.68 -10.63 11.35
N SER A 36 -5.60 -9.87 11.28
CA SER A 36 -4.42 -10.27 10.52
C SER A 36 -3.82 -11.56 11.06
N ASP A 37 -3.70 -11.67 12.38
CA ASP A 37 -3.21 -12.88 13.05
C ASP A 37 -4.11 -14.09 12.76
N ILE A 38 -5.43 -13.91 12.79
CA ILE A 38 -6.39 -14.97 12.47
C ILE A 38 -6.25 -15.41 11.00
N LEU A 39 -6.13 -14.46 10.06
CA LEU A 39 -5.98 -14.77 8.65
C LEU A 39 -4.67 -15.53 8.39
N ALA A 40 -3.65 -15.13 9.05
CA ALA A 40 -2.37 -15.79 9.05
C ALA A 40 -2.42 -17.22 9.57
N PHE A 41 -2.98 -17.40 10.74
CA PHE A 41 -3.19 -18.73 11.30
C PHE A 41 -4.05 -19.61 10.40
N SER A 42 -4.95 -19.02 9.61
CA SER A 42 -5.77 -19.71 8.60
C SER A 42 -4.99 -20.09 7.33
N GLY A 43 -3.71 -19.77 7.25
CA GLY A 43 -2.83 -20.13 6.13
C GLY A 43 -2.84 -19.13 4.97
N LYS A 44 -3.16 -17.86 5.23
CA LYS A 44 -3.01 -16.81 4.22
C LYS A 44 -1.55 -16.33 4.17
N ASP A 45 -0.96 -16.35 2.98
CA ASP A 45 0.44 -15.97 2.76
C ASP A 45 0.64 -14.47 2.71
N ILE A 46 -0.37 -13.72 2.23
CA ILE A 46 -0.32 -12.27 2.07
C ILE A 46 -1.63 -11.68 2.57
N ILE A 47 -1.53 -10.63 3.38
CA ILE A 47 -2.67 -9.90 3.93
C ILE A 47 -2.54 -8.43 3.54
N PHE A 48 -3.53 -7.90 2.81
CA PHE A 48 -3.63 -6.50 2.44
C PHE A 48 -4.55 -5.76 3.41
N ILE A 49 -4.04 -4.69 4.02
CA ILE A 49 -4.84 -3.76 4.83
C ILE A 49 -5.02 -2.48 4.01
N GLU A 50 -6.23 -2.29 3.49
CA GLU A 50 -6.59 -1.09 2.73
C GLU A 50 -7.22 -0.05 3.66
N THR A 51 -6.70 1.18 3.63
CA THR A 51 -7.31 2.32 4.32
C THR A 51 -8.06 3.22 3.35
N VAL A 52 -9.16 3.81 3.83
CA VAL A 52 -10.00 4.71 3.04
C VAL A 52 -9.62 6.15 3.32
N GLY A 53 -9.13 6.83 2.31
CA GLY A 53 -8.78 8.25 2.40
C GLY A 53 -7.41 8.51 3.01
N VAL A 54 -7.10 9.78 3.15
CA VAL A 54 -5.87 10.28 3.73
C VAL A 54 -6.22 11.06 5.00
N GLY A 55 -5.67 10.64 6.11
CA GLY A 55 -5.88 11.21 7.42
C GLY A 55 -4.82 10.73 8.41
N GLN A 56 -5.10 10.82 9.69
CA GLN A 56 -4.16 10.41 10.75
C GLN A 56 -4.06 8.88 10.93
N SER A 57 -4.79 8.12 10.16
CA SER A 57 -4.87 6.65 10.23
C SER A 57 -3.69 5.91 9.62
N GLU A 58 -2.99 6.55 8.69
CA GLU A 58 -1.91 5.91 7.95
C GLU A 58 -0.71 5.60 8.86
N TYR A 59 -0.49 6.42 9.89
CA TYR A 59 0.57 6.19 10.87
C TYR A 59 0.34 4.88 11.64
N SER A 60 -0.88 4.67 12.12
CA SER A 60 -1.21 3.46 12.90
C SER A 60 -1.10 2.18 12.08
N VAL A 61 -1.43 2.26 10.77
CA VAL A 61 -1.33 1.08 9.89
C VAL A 61 0.11 0.72 9.59
N SER A 62 0.97 1.72 9.37
CA SER A 62 2.39 1.46 9.10
C SER A 62 3.12 0.81 10.27
N GLU A 63 2.58 0.93 11.50
CA GLU A 63 3.14 0.29 12.68
C GLU A 63 2.85 -1.21 12.77
N ILE A 64 1.77 -1.66 12.12
CA ILE A 64 1.33 -3.06 12.15
C ILE A 64 1.60 -3.81 10.85
N THR A 65 2.23 -3.18 9.87
CA THR A 65 2.47 -3.78 8.55
C THR A 65 3.95 -3.90 8.23
N ASP A 66 4.33 -4.96 7.52
CA ASP A 66 5.71 -5.21 7.09
C ASP A 66 6.12 -4.34 5.90
N LEU A 67 5.14 -3.83 5.15
CA LEU A 67 5.35 -3.00 3.97
C LEU A 67 4.20 -2.01 3.79
N THR A 68 4.55 -0.74 3.65
CA THR A 68 3.59 0.33 3.39
C THR A 68 3.68 0.81 1.94
N THR A 69 2.59 0.68 1.21
CA THR A 69 2.46 1.15 -0.17
C THR A 69 1.55 2.35 -0.25
N LEU A 70 2.03 3.48 -0.74
CA LEU A 70 1.20 4.65 -1.02
C LEU A 70 0.77 4.67 -2.48
N VAL A 71 -0.55 4.64 -2.70
CA VAL A 71 -1.14 4.65 -4.04
C VAL A 71 -1.68 6.04 -4.38
N PHE A 72 -1.17 6.61 -5.46
CA PHE A 72 -1.59 7.90 -6.00
C PHE A 72 -2.30 7.73 -7.35
N VAL A 73 -3.18 8.68 -7.67
CA VAL A 73 -3.84 8.76 -8.97
C VAL A 73 -3.69 10.17 -9.56
N PRO A 74 -3.49 10.37 -10.86
CA PRO A 74 -3.15 11.67 -11.45
C PRO A 74 -4.21 12.77 -11.31
N GLU A 75 -5.41 12.44 -10.84
CA GLU A 75 -6.57 13.35 -10.85
C GLU A 75 -6.83 14.06 -9.52
N SER A 76 -6.18 13.66 -8.45
CA SER A 76 -6.39 14.30 -7.15
C SER A 76 -5.39 15.44 -6.95
N GLY A 77 -5.85 16.68 -7.09
CA GLY A 77 -5.04 17.87 -6.82
C GLY A 77 -4.55 17.96 -5.36
N ASP A 78 -5.22 17.29 -4.43
CA ASP A 78 -4.88 17.25 -3.01
C ASP A 78 -3.65 16.37 -2.70
N GLU A 79 -3.24 15.49 -3.61
CA GLU A 79 -2.11 14.58 -3.40
C GLU A 79 -0.78 15.30 -3.19
N ILE A 80 -0.59 16.46 -3.83
CA ILE A 80 0.63 17.27 -3.60
C ILE A 80 0.67 17.83 -2.17
N GLN A 81 -0.49 18.05 -1.54
CA GLN A 81 -0.54 18.49 -0.14
C GLN A 81 -0.22 17.33 0.82
N LEU A 82 -0.63 16.11 0.47
CA LEU A 82 -0.30 14.90 1.22
C LEU A 82 1.19 14.59 1.17
N LEU A 83 1.82 14.82 0.03
CA LEU A 83 3.27 14.72 -0.13
C LEU A 83 4.02 15.66 0.84
N LYS A 84 3.39 16.74 1.29
CA LYS A 84 3.97 17.70 2.26
C LYS A 84 3.71 17.31 3.73
N ALA A 85 2.78 16.41 4.00
CA ALA A 85 2.28 16.12 5.36
C ALA A 85 3.06 15.02 6.12
N GLY A 86 4.27 14.65 5.69
CA GLY A 86 5.08 13.64 6.38
C GLY A 86 4.72 12.19 6.04
N ILE A 87 3.61 11.95 5.33
CA ILE A 87 3.16 10.61 4.88
C ILE A 87 4.21 9.89 4.01
N LEU A 88 5.02 10.66 3.27
CA LEU A 88 6.11 10.10 2.47
C LEU A 88 7.14 9.33 3.31
N GLU A 89 7.24 9.66 4.58
CA GLU A 89 8.20 9.02 5.48
C GLU A 89 7.80 7.61 5.88
N LEU A 90 6.52 7.28 5.71
CA LEU A 90 5.94 5.98 6.06
C LEU A 90 6.01 4.98 4.92
N ALA A 91 6.18 5.46 3.67
CA ALA A 91 6.12 4.60 2.51
C ALA A 91 7.41 3.85 2.25
N ASP A 92 7.29 2.56 2.02
CA ASP A 92 8.35 1.71 1.45
C ASP A 92 8.28 1.66 -0.07
N VAL A 93 7.08 1.86 -0.63
CA VAL A 93 6.82 1.81 -2.07
C VAL A 93 5.78 2.85 -2.47
N PHE A 94 5.97 3.49 -3.62
CA PHE A 94 4.97 4.33 -4.26
C PHE A 94 4.40 3.67 -5.50
N VAL A 95 3.08 3.80 -5.65
CA VAL A 95 2.37 3.38 -6.86
C VAL A 95 1.61 4.57 -7.44
N VAL A 96 1.84 4.87 -8.70
CA VAL A 96 1.03 5.82 -9.48
C VAL A 96 0.09 5.01 -10.36
N ASN A 97 -1.12 4.79 -9.85
CA ASN A 97 -2.16 4.06 -10.58
C ASN A 97 -2.83 4.97 -11.62
N LYS A 98 -3.61 4.38 -12.53
CA LYS A 98 -4.18 5.04 -13.70
C LYS A 98 -3.09 5.69 -14.58
N SER A 99 -1.99 4.97 -14.80
CA SER A 99 -0.85 5.43 -15.58
C SER A 99 -1.18 5.71 -17.04
N ASP A 100 -2.32 5.20 -17.53
CA ASP A 100 -2.91 5.50 -18.83
C ASP A 100 -3.38 6.97 -18.97
N ARG A 101 -3.45 7.71 -17.85
CA ARG A 101 -3.81 9.13 -17.87
C ARG A 101 -2.60 10.03 -18.17
N LYS A 102 -2.87 11.17 -18.87
CA LYS A 102 -1.81 12.07 -19.38
C LYS A 102 -0.90 12.63 -18.28
N ASP A 103 -1.46 12.89 -17.08
CA ASP A 103 -0.74 13.57 -16.01
C ASP A 103 0.07 12.61 -15.10
N SER A 104 0.00 11.30 -15.37
CA SER A 104 0.73 10.29 -14.58
C SER A 104 2.25 10.55 -14.54
N ASN A 105 2.85 10.95 -15.66
CA ASN A 105 4.27 11.26 -15.72
C ASN A 105 4.65 12.53 -14.93
N LEU A 106 3.75 13.51 -14.88
CA LEU A 106 3.96 14.72 -14.09
C LEU A 106 3.93 14.41 -12.60
N LEU A 107 3.00 13.55 -12.18
CA LEU A 107 2.89 13.12 -10.80
C LEU A 107 4.15 12.35 -10.36
N VAL A 108 4.64 11.40 -11.16
CA VAL A 108 5.91 10.70 -10.89
C VAL A 108 7.08 11.68 -10.73
N LYS A 109 7.19 12.70 -11.60
CA LYS A 109 8.23 13.72 -11.48
C LYS A 109 8.10 14.53 -10.19
N SER A 110 6.87 14.88 -9.80
CA SER A 110 6.61 15.62 -8.57
C SER A 110 7.01 14.82 -7.34
N ILE A 111 6.65 13.53 -7.28
CA ILE A 111 7.07 12.62 -6.20
C ILE A 111 8.60 12.54 -6.14
N ASN A 112 9.28 12.31 -7.26
CA ASN A 112 10.75 12.24 -7.31
C ASN A 112 11.42 13.53 -6.84
N ASN A 113 10.89 14.69 -7.21
CA ASN A 113 11.43 15.98 -6.80
C ASN A 113 11.32 16.16 -5.28
N ILE A 114 10.19 15.78 -4.68
CA ILE A 114 9.99 15.88 -3.24
C ILE A 114 10.90 14.91 -2.51
N LEU A 115 10.99 13.65 -2.94
CA LEU A 115 11.89 12.66 -2.37
C LEU A 115 13.36 13.11 -2.43
N SER A 116 13.75 13.78 -3.52
CA SER A 116 15.11 14.31 -3.68
C SER A 116 15.40 15.50 -2.77
N SER A 117 14.37 16.24 -2.34
CA SER A 117 14.48 17.39 -1.44
C SER A 117 14.48 17.02 0.04
N THR A 118 13.91 15.87 0.38
CA THR A 118 13.96 15.31 1.74
C THR A 118 15.34 14.67 1.93
N LYS A 119 16.21 15.32 2.71
CA LYS A 119 17.56 14.85 3.05
C LYS A 119 17.52 13.64 3.99
N LYS A 120 16.90 12.56 3.60
CA LYS A 120 17.08 11.27 4.29
C LYS A 120 17.99 10.38 3.47
N ASP A 121 18.96 9.81 4.15
CA ASP A 121 19.89 8.81 3.62
C ASP A 121 19.16 7.77 2.75
N SER A 122 19.18 8.04 1.50
CA SER A 122 19.34 7.26 0.28
C SER A 122 18.87 5.80 0.21
N LYS A 123 17.79 5.37 0.84
CA LYS A 123 17.06 4.26 0.28
C LYS A 123 16.19 4.85 -0.83
N LYS A 124 16.54 4.59 -2.10
CA LYS A 124 15.72 4.98 -3.24
C LYS A 124 14.40 4.23 -3.11
N ILE A 125 13.36 4.93 -2.65
CA ILE A 125 12.02 4.34 -2.56
C ILE A 125 11.53 4.10 -3.99
N PRO A 126 11.15 2.88 -4.36
CA PRO A 126 10.71 2.57 -5.71
C PRO A 126 9.35 3.21 -6.01
N ILE A 127 9.18 3.68 -7.25
CA ILE A 127 7.92 4.23 -7.75
C ILE A 127 7.47 3.38 -8.93
N PHE A 128 6.31 2.74 -8.82
CA PHE A 128 5.71 1.95 -9.87
C PHE A 128 4.58 2.73 -10.54
N LYS A 129 4.49 2.61 -11.86
CA LYS A 129 3.34 3.08 -12.63
C LYS A 129 2.47 1.89 -12.94
N THR A 130 1.19 1.95 -12.59
CA THR A 130 0.24 0.87 -12.84
C THR A 130 -1.04 1.38 -13.49
N SER A 131 -1.69 0.53 -14.27
CA SER A 131 -3.03 0.78 -14.77
C SER A 131 -3.86 -0.49 -14.71
N CYS A 132 -4.84 -0.54 -13.81
CA CYS A 132 -5.80 -1.64 -13.74
C CYS A 132 -6.72 -1.72 -14.98
N LYS A 133 -6.67 -0.73 -15.88
CA LYS A 133 -7.44 -0.72 -17.12
C LYS A 133 -6.71 -1.42 -18.27
N THR A 134 -5.39 -1.33 -18.28
CA THR A 134 -4.53 -1.86 -19.35
C THR A 134 -3.60 -2.97 -18.87
N ASP A 135 -3.68 -3.32 -17.59
CA ASP A 135 -2.78 -4.25 -16.86
C ASP A 135 -1.30 -3.85 -16.90
N GLU A 136 -1.00 -2.62 -17.35
CA GLU A 136 0.36 -2.11 -17.41
C GLU A 136 0.97 -1.96 -16.01
N GLY A 137 2.18 -2.48 -15.81
CA GLY A 137 2.97 -2.34 -14.59
C GLY A 137 2.45 -3.12 -13.37
N ILE A 138 1.34 -3.85 -13.48
CA ILE A 138 0.80 -4.66 -12.38
C ILE A 138 1.73 -5.81 -12.06
N GLU A 139 2.20 -6.54 -13.08
CA GLU A 139 3.10 -7.67 -12.91
C GLU A 139 4.45 -7.24 -12.32
N ASP A 140 5.03 -6.14 -12.81
CA ASP A 140 6.29 -5.60 -12.31
C ASP A 140 6.18 -5.22 -10.82
N PHE A 141 5.06 -4.60 -10.44
CA PHE A 141 4.78 -4.27 -9.04
C PHE A 141 4.63 -5.53 -8.19
N ALA A 142 3.85 -6.53 -8.63
CA ALA A 142 3.66 -7.79 -7.92
C ALA A 142 4.98 -8.55 -7.70
N GLN A 143 5.84 -8.59 -8.73
CA GLN A 143 7.15 -9.22 -8.65
C GLN A 143 8.08 -8.48 -7.67
N ALA A 144 8.04 -7.15 -7.67
CA ALA A 144 8.83 -6.34 -6.73
C ALA A 144 8.42 -6.60 -5.28
N ILE A 145 7.11 -6.62 -4.99
CA ILE A 145 6.58 -6.95 -3.67
C ILE A 145 7.00 -8.36 -3.24
N SER A 146 6.84 -9.34 -4.12
CA SER A 146 7.25 -10.74 -3.85
C SER A 146 8.75 -10.85 -3.56
N SER A 147 9.57 -10.11 -4.31
CA SER A 147 11.03 -10.08 -4.10
C SER A 147 11.40 -9.41 -2.78
N TYR A 148 10.69 -8.36 -2.40
CA TYR A 148 10.88 -7.67 -1.12
C TYR A 148 10.65 -8.64 0.04
N PHE A 149 9.51 -9.33 0.09
CA PHE A 149 9.22 -10.29 1.15
C PHE A 149 10.18 -11.47 1.17
N LYS A 150 10.62 -11.94 0.00
CA LYS A 150 11.62 -12.99 -0.06
C LYS A 150 12.94 -12.56 0.57
N SER A 151 13.37 -11.33 0.28
CA SER A 151 14.61 -10.78 0.87
C SER A 151 14.50 -10.58 2.39
N MET A 152 13.33 -10.23 2.89
CA MET A 152 13.08 -10.10 4.32
C MET A 152 13.12 -11.46 5.02
N LYS A 153 12.48 -12.50 4.45
CA LYS A 153 12.54 -13.88 4.98
C LYS A 153 13.98 -14.41 5.05
N ASP A 154 14.78 -14.14 4.02
CA ASP A 154 16.18 -14.56 3.97
C ASP A 154 17.03 -13.88 5.06
N ASN A 155 16.67 -12.66 5.47
CA ASN A 155 17.35 -11.91 6.52
C ASN A 155 16.85 -12.23 7.95
N LYS A 156 15.91 -13.16 8.12
CA LYS A 156 15.28 -13.55 9.39
C LYS A 156 14.57 -12.43 10.15
N ASP A 157 14.22 -11.34 9.49
CA ASP A 157 13.60 -10.18 10.12
C ASP A 157 12.06 -10.30 10.19
N ILE A 158 11.48 -11.40 9.68
CA ILE A 158 10.03 -11.62 9.68
C ILE A 158 9.69 -12.96 10.31
N GLN A 159 8.76 -12.97 11.24
CA GLN A 159 7.94 -14.12 11.58
C GLN A 159 7.03 -14.41 10.37
N GLU A 160 6.72 -15.64 10.11
CA GLU A 160 6.10 -16.29 8.93
C GLU A 160 5.02 -15.55 8.11
N LEU A 161 4.70 -14.29 8.38
CA LEU A 161 3.62 -13.51 7.82
C LEU A 161 4.09 -12.28 7.07
N SER A 162 3.38 -11.94 6.01
CA SER A 162 3.62 -10.73 5.24
C SER A 162 2.36 -9.84 5.26
N LEU A 163 2.41 -8.74 6.00
CA LEU A 163 1.36 -7.73 6.07
C LEU A 163 1.69 -6.57 5.13
N ILE A 164 0.79 -6.24 4.23
CA ILE A 164 0.93 -5.14 3.28
C ILE A 164 -0.16 -4.12 3.53
N HIS A 165 0.23 -2.88 3.76
CA HIS A 165 -0.66 -1.73 3.77
C HIS A 165 -0.75 -1.08 2.37
N ILE A 166 -1.96 -0.80 1.93
CA ILE A 166 -2.26 -0.09 0.68
C ILE A 166 -3.17 1.11 0.98
#